data_2d4303508ac31a843f44dae2703dd83c
#
_entry.id   2d4303508ac31a843f44dae2703dd83c
#
_cell.length_a   1.000
_cell.length_b   1.000
_cell.length_c   1.000
_cell.angle_alpha   90.00
_cell.angle_beta   90.00
_cell.angle_gamma   90.00
#
_symmetry.space_group_name_H-M   'P 1'
#
loop_
_entity.id
_entity.type
_entity.pdbx_description
1 polymer ?
#
loop_
_entity_poly.entity_id
_entity_poly.type
_entity_poly.pdbx_seq_one_letter_code
_entity_poly.pdbx_strand_id
1 'polypeptide(L)'
;MYAKVTSLGVTGLAGYIVQVEADLSGGLPQFNLVGLPDSAVKESSERVRSAIKNLHYEWPASRITINLAPADVRKTGPVYDLPVFVGIMAAQGKLPAPDSERAFLGELGLDGTLRPVTGVLPMALAAVQNGVKELFLPAENAAEAAVAEGLTVYPARSAQDVVLHLCGATPLTPATPEGYDEDGVWLGPDMADVRGQSEARRAMEIAAAGGHNLIVIGSPGTGKSMLAKRLPGILPPLTYEEALETSAIYSVAGLLRGGTGLIKQRPFRSPHHSVSSTAIVGGGAVPRPGEVSLAHNGVLFLDELPEFARDTLEVLRQPLEDGRVTVSRVHGTASYPCRFMLVAAMNPCKCGYLGHPTRECACTPSAVDAYRRRISGPLLDRIDLHIEALPVEYDDLASEQGGESSADVRARVMAARALQRERYKALPGVRCNAQLPSGALRRYCRMTPAAEKILRSAFERLGYSARAYDRILRVARTVADLDGSEVLDTAHLSETLQYRTLDRKLGM
;
A
#
# COMPACT_ATOMS: atom_id res chain seq x y z
N MET A 1 24.12 35.55 -16.87
CA MET A 1 24.56 34.18 -17.23
C MET A 1 23.44 33.23 -16.86
N TYR A 2 23.08 32.33 -17.77
CA TYR A 2 21.87 31.48 -17.66
C TYR A 2 22.23 30.01 -17.79
N ALA A 3 21.60 29.16 -16.96
CA ALA A 3 21.66 27.72 -17.08
C ALA A 3 20.30 27.11 -16.77
N LYS A 4 20.01 25.98 -17.40
CA LYS A 4 18.79 25.19 -17.22
C LYS A 4 19.13 23.78 -16.84
N VAL A 5 18.52 23.27 -15.77
CA VAL A 5 18.77 21.94 -15.21
C VAL A 5 17.44 21.20 -15.03
N THR A 6 17.38 19.95 -15.45
CA THR A 6 16.18 19.14 -15.27
C THR A 6 16.16 18.51 -13.87
N SER A 7 15.04 18.61 -13.21
CA SER A 7 14.69 17.96 -11.95
C SER A 7 13.32 17.34 -12.04
N LEU A 8 12.85 16.74 -10.95
CA LEU A 8 11.53 16.12 -10.88
C LEU A 8 10.85 16.48 -9.56
N GLY A 9 9.54 16.44 -9.59
CA GLY A 9 8.68 16.55 -8.41
C GLY A 9 7.65 15.45 -8.41
N VAL A 10 6.92 15.31 -7.30
CA VAL A 10 5.84 14.33 -7.14
C VAL A 10 4.59 15.00 -6.57
N THR A 11 3.42 14.63 -7.12
CA THR A 11 2.11 15.01 -6.58
C THR A 11 1.25 13.74 -6.47
N GLY A 12 0.89 13.35 -5.24
CA GLY A 12 0.31 12.03 -5.02
C GLY A 12 1.30 10.94 -5.42
N LEU A 13 0.96 10.12 -6.41
CA LEU A 13 1.85 9.11 -7.00
C LEU A 13 2.35 9.48 -8.40
N ALA A 14 2.01 10.66 -8.89
CA ALA A 14 2.43 11.11 -10.21
C ALA A 14 3.70 11.96 -10.11
N GLY A 15 4.79 11.48 -10.72
CA GLY A 15 5.98 12.26 -10.94
C GLY A 15 5.79 13.26 -12.08
N TYR A 16 6.47 14.39 -12.05
CA TYR A 16 6.48 15.39 -13.13
C TYR A 16 7.84 16.06 -13.24
N ILE A 17 8.16 16.56 -14.45
CA ILE A 17 9.40 17.28 -14.72
C ILE A 17 9.34 18.68 -14.10
N VAL A 18 10.44 19.10 -13.49
CA VAL A 18 10.67 20.47 -13.02
C VAL A 18 11.92 20.99 -13.73
N GLN A 19 11.79 22.12 -14.39
CA GLN A 19 12.93 22.82 -14.97
C GLN A 19 13.42 23.85 -13.97
N VAL A 20 14.67 23.71 -13.52
CA VAL A 20 15.35 24.65 -12.65
C VAL A 20 16.18 25.59 -13.52
N GLU A 21 15.75 26.84 -13.64
CA GLU A 21 16.42 27.87 -14.41
C GLU A 21 17.18 28.79 -13.47
N ALA A 22 18.48 28.89 -13.66
CA ALA A 22 19.36 29.75 -12.87
C ALA A 22 19.85 30.91 -13.71
N ASP A 23 19.52 32.15 -13.32
CA ASP A 23 20.03 33.36 -13.94
C ASP A 23 20.90 34.16 -12.95
N LEU A 24 22.11 34.48 -13.39
CA LEU A 24 23.07 35.34 -12.70
C LEU A 24 23.17 36.66 -13.44
N SER A 25 22.60 37.72 -12.87
CA SER A 25 22.57 39.05 -13.44
C SER A 25 23.34 40.08 -12.58
N GLY A 26 23.81 41.16 -13.20
CA GLY A 26 24.48 42.24 -12.48
C GLY A 26 23.53 42.93 -11.47
N GLY A 27 24.08 43.47 -10.38
CA GLY A 27 23.34 44.21 -9.37
C GLY A 27 23.74 43.85 -7.94
N LEU A 28 23.00 44.36 -6.96
CA LEU A 28 23.23 44.03 -5.55
C LEU A 28 23.01 42.50 -5.33
N PRO A 29 23.92 41.85 -4.59
CA PRO A 29 23.78 40.42 -4.28
C PRO A 29 22.45 40.12 -3.59
N GLN A 30 21.60 39.33 -4.27
CA GLN A 30 20.30 38.93 -3.78
C GLN A 30 19.99 37.51 -4.33
N PHE A 31 19.30 36.68 -3.54
CA PHE A 31 18.80 35.41 -3.96
C PHE A 31 17.28 35.44 -4.04
N ASN A 32 16.72 35.21 -5.21
CA ASN A 32 15.30 35.14 -5.47
C ASN A 32 14.92 33.73 -5.97
N LEU A 33 13.90 33.13 -5.33
CA LEU A 33 13.35 31.83 -5.72
C LEU A 33 11.88 31.99 -6.09
N VAL A 34 11.53 31.66 -7.33
CA VAL A 34 10.18 31.79 -7.88
C VAL A 34 9.67 30.44 -8.42
N GLY A 35 8.37 30.31 -8.72
CA GLY A 35 7.75 29.07 -9.22
C GLY A 35 6.98 28.30 -8.15
N LEU A 36 6.28 29.01 -7.25
CA LEU A 36 5.45 28.47 -6.16
C LEU A 36 6.20 27.52 -5.19
N PRO A 37 7.37 27.92 -4.66
CA PRO A 37 8.08 27.13 -3.68
C PRO A 37 7.33 27.09 -2.34
N ASP A 38 7.34 25.95 -1.62
CA ASP A 38 6.94 25.87 -0.22
C ASP A 38 8.05 26.45 0.71
N SER A 39 7.85 26.36 2.04
CA SER A 39 8.85 26.84 3.00
C SER A 39 10.16 26.07 2.91
N ALA A 40 10.11 24.74 2.76
CA ALA A 40 11.29 23.89 2.69
C ALA A 40 12.13 24.18 1.43
N VAL A 41 11.45 24.45 0.30
CA VAL A 41 12.11 24.87 -0.95
C VAL A 41 12.72 26.27 -0.80
N LYS A 42 12.07 27.20 -0.10
CA LYS A 42 12.63 28.55 0.15
C LYS A 42 13.91 28.52 0.99
N GLU A 43 14.01 27.60 1.94
CA GLU A 43 15.20 27.38 2.76
C GLU A 43 16.39 26.80 1.96
N SER A 44 16.17 26.29 0.76
CA SER A 44 17.25 25.78 -0.09
C SER A 44 18.34 26.81 -0.38
N SER A 45 17.98 28.11 -0.39
CA SER A 45 18.93 29.20 -0.57
C SER A 45 20.09 29.17 0.44
N GLU A 46 19.79 28.91 1.69
CA GLU A 46 20.79 28.87 2.77
C GLU A 46 21.60 27.57 2.72
N ARG A 47 20.91 26.41 2.45
CA ARG A 47 21.61 25.14 2.32
C ARG A 47 22.58 25.13 1.12
N VAL A 48 22.12 25.56 -0.04
CA VAL A 48 22.94 25.64 -1.27
C VAL A 48 24.09 26.62 -1.11
N ARG A 49 23.84 27.81 -0.52
CA ARG A 49 24.88 28.79 -0.26
C ARG A 49 25.98 28.25 0.65
N SER A 50 25.58 27.58 1.74
CA SER A 50 26.52 26.99 2.69
C SER A 50 27.32 25.86 2.05
N ALA A 51 26.65 24.97 1.31
CA ALA A 51 27.28 23.86 0.60
C ALA A 51 28.33 24.37 -0.43
N ILE A 52 27.98 25.38 -1.24
CA ILE A 52 28.93 25.97 -2.22
C ILE A 52 30.18 26.46 -1.51
N LYS A 53 30.02 27.20 -0.39
CA LYS A 53 31.17 27.74 0.37
C LYS A 53 32.01 26.65 1.04
N ASN A 54 31.35 25.66 1.66
CA ASN A 54 32.03 24.59 2.39
C ASN A 54 32.74 23.59 1.45
N LEU A 55 32.30 23.51 0.21
CA LEU A 55 32.97 22.78 -0.87
C LEU A 55 34.08 23.65 -1.55
N HIS A 56 34.42 24.81 -0.97
CA HIS A 56 35.46 25.74 -1.44
C HIS A 56 35.21 26.35 -2.82
N TYR A 57 33.92 26.45 -3.23
CA TYR A 57 33.52 27.21 -4.41
C TYR A 57 33.14 28.64 -4.04
N GLU A 58 33.32 29.57 -4.95
CA GLU A 58 32.90 30.95 -4.74
C GLU A 58 31.40 31.12 -4.94
N TRP A 59 30.75 31.75 -3.96
CA TRP A 59 29.39 32.21 -4.10
C TRP A 59 29.32 33.46 -5.01
N PRO A 60 28.40 33.48 -6.03
CA PRO A 60 28.31 34.62 -6.95
C PRO A 60 28.01 35.94 -6.21
N ALA A 61 28.85 36.97 -6.42
CA ALA A 61 28.59 38.31 -5.95
C ALA A 61 27.65 39.09 -6.90
N SER A 62 26.53 38.47 -7.27
CA SER A 62 25.56 38.96 -8.25
C SER A 62 24.12 38.69 -7.79
N ARG A 63 23.16 39.20 -8.51
CA ARG A 63 21.75 38.85 -8.30
C ARG A 63 21.51 37.45 -8.89
N ILE A 64 21.08 36.50 -8.04
CA ILE A 64 20.72 35.14 -8.42
C ILE A 64 19.19 35.04 -8.46
N THR A 65 18.66 34.59 -9.58
CA THR A 65 17.24 34.27 -9.69
C THR A 65 17.10 32.80 -10.10
N ILE A 66 16.41 32.03 -9.28
CA ILE A 66 16.07 30.62 -9.57
C ILE A 66 14.58 30.55 -9.85
N ASN A 67 14.24 30.03 -11.04
CA ASN A 67 12.84 29.77 -11.41
C ASN A 67 12.60 28.25 -11.49
N LEU A 68 11.57 27.77 -10.79
CA LEU A 68 11.14 26.37 -10.79
C LEU A 68 9.88 26.24 -11.68
N ALA A 69 10.06 25.91 -12.94
CA ALA A 69 8.96 25.72 -13.88
C ALA A 69 8.43 24.26 -13.88
N PRO A 70 7.13 24.02 -14.11
CA PRO A 70 6.07 25.00 -14.43
C PRO A 70 5.55 25.74 -13.18
N ALA A 71 5.03 26.95 -13.36
CA ALA A 71 4.59 27.81 -12.25
C ALA A 71 3.18 27.49 -11.72
N ASP A 72 2.43 26.60 -12.36
CA ASP A 72 1.09 26.15 -11.97
C ASP A 72 1.10 25.03 -10.94
N VAL A 73 2.23 24.34 -10.77
CA VAL A 73 2.40 23.26 -9.80
C VAL A 73 3.26 23.75 -8.62
N ARG A 74 2.77 23.53 -7.40
CA ARG A 74 3.51 23.86 -6.18
C ARG A 74 4.66 22.89 -5.97
N LYS A 75 5.86 23.41 -5.76
CA LYS A 75 7.08 22.63 -5.45
C LYS A 75 7.19 22.43 -3.96
N THR A 76 7.35 21.20 -3.53
CA THR A 76 7.39 20.82 -2.12
C THR A 76 8.62 20.02 -1.77
N GLY A 77 9.16 20.26 -0.57
CA GLY A 77 10.29 19.51 -0.02
C GLY A 77 11.67 19.93 -0.57
N PRO A 78 12.73 19.45 0.07
CA PRO A 78 14.11 19.90 -0.21
C PRO A 78 14.76 19.22 -1.44
N VAL A 79 14.00 18.48 -2.22
CA VAL A 79 14.48 17.69 -3.37
C VAL A 79 15.19 18.51 -4.44
N TYR A 80 14.98 19.82 -4.45
CA TYR A 80 15.52 20.75 -5.46
C TYR A 80 16.88 21.36 -5.08
N ASP A 81 17.46 21.05 -3.92
CA ASP A 81 18.73 21.66 -3.50
C ASP A 81 19.86 21.31 -4.46
N LEU A 82 20.02 20.03 -4.83
CA LEU A 82 21.04 19.60 -5.76
C LEU A 82 20.87 20.24 -7.15
N PRO A 83 19.70 20.23 -7.81
CA PRO A 83 19.55 20.87 -9.12
C PRO A 83 19.73 22.40 -9.08
N VAL A 84 19.38 23.07 -7.99
CA VAL A 84 19.67 24.50 -7.79
C VAL A 84 21.18 24.73 -7.67
N PHE A 85 21.91 23.90 -6.90
CA PHE A 85 23.37 23.92 -6.82
C PHE A 85 24.01 23.75 -8.21
N VAL A 86 23.63 22.70 -8.95
CA VAL A 86 24.14 22.44 -10.30
C VAL A 86 23.84 23.61 -11.24
N GLY A 87 22.64 24.19 -11.18
CA GLY A 87 22.23 25.33 -11.98
C GLY A 87 23.08 26.58 -11.73
N ILE A 88 23.36 26.90 -10.47
CA ILE A 88 24.24 28.02 -10.11
C ILE A 88 25.68 27.78 -10.61
N MET A 89 26.22 26.58 -10.40
CA MET A 89 27.59 26.23 -10.82
C MET A 89 27.73 26.25 -12.35
N ALA A 90 26.73 25.75 -13.08
CA ALA A 90 26.70 25.79 -14.54
C ALA A 90 26.54 27.23 -15.07
N ALA A 91 25.68 28.06 -14.43
CA ALA A 91 25.54 29.46 -14.81
C ALA A 91 26.83 30.27 -14.55
N GLN A 92 27.68 29.89 -13.59
CA GLN A 92 29.00 30.46 -13.36
C GLN A 92 30.07 29.96 -14.36
N GLY A 93 29.74 28.96 -15.21
CA GLY A 93 30.73 28.33 -16.09
C GLY A 93 31.69 27.40 -15.38
N LYS A 94 31.42 27.01 -14.12
CA LYS A 94 32.25 26.06 -13.33
C LYS A 94 31.90 24.60 -13.60
N LEU A 95 30.72 24.35 -14.22
CA LEU A 95 30.26 23.06 -14.73
C LEU A 95 29.84 23.18 -16.19
N PRO A 96 30.01 22.15 -17.01
CA PRO A 96 29.31 22.08 -18.28
C PRO A 96 27.79 22.11 -18.02
N ALA A 97 27.06 22.88 -18.85
CA ALA A 97 25.59 22.92 -18.72
C ALA A 97 25.02 21.53 -19.02
N PRO A 98 24.29 20.89 -18.06
CA PRO A 98 23.68 19.60 -18.32
C PRO A 98 22.64 19.70 -19.44
N ASP A 99 22.54 18.66 -20.26
CA ASP A 99 21.48 18.51 -21.25
C ASP A 99 20.15 18.10 -20.63
N SER A 100 19.10 18.03 -21.45
CA SER A 100 17.74 17.64 -20.97
C SER A 100 17.60 16.16 -20.64
N GLU A 101 18.57 15.32 -21.04
CA GLU A 101 18.57 13.87 -20.75
C GLU A 101 19.10 13.55 -19.35
N ARG A 102 19.66 14.56 -18.64
CA ARG A 102 20.18 14.46 -17.28
C ARG A 102 19.29 15.14 -16.27
N ALA A 103 18.91 14.44 -15.22
CA ALA A 103 18.13 14.99 -14.11
C ALA A 103 18.83 14.84 -12.76
N PHE A 104 18.51 15.74 -11.83
CA PHE A 104 19.15 15.84 -10.52
C PHE A 104 18.10 15.93 -9.43
N LEU A 105 18.29 15.17 -8.35
CA LEU A 105 17.45 15.16 -7.15
C LEU A 105 18.33 15.09 -5.91
N GLY A 106 17.95 15.78 -4.84
CA GLY A 106 18.62 15.59 -3.56
C GLY A 106 18.53 16.80 -2.64
N GLU A 107 18.46 16.54 -1.35
CA GLU A 107 18.62 17.54 -0.30
C GLU A 107 20.10 17.71 0.00
N LEU A 108 20.55 18.94 0.21
CA LEU A 108 21.93 19.25 0.59
C LEU A 108 22.06 19.47 2.10
N GLY A 109 23.04 18.80 2.70
CA GLY A 109 23.61 19.22 3.96
C GLY A 109 24.42 20.51 3.79
N LEU A 110 24.63 21.25 4.86
CA LEU A 110 25.42 22.49 4.83
C LEU A 110 26.88 22.27 4.42
N ASP A 111 27.39 21.06 4.62
CA ASP A 111 28.72 20.57 4.22
C ASP A 111 28.79 20.07 2.77
N GLY A 112 27.66 20.08 2.05
CA GLY A 112 27.57 19.59 0.69
C GLY A 112 27.28 18.08 0.58
N THR A 113 27.03 17.36 1.68
CA THR A 113 26.55 15.98 1.65
C THR A 113 25.14 15.91 1.07
N LEU A 114 24.82 14.80 0.39
CA LEU A 114 23.47 14.54 -0.11
C LEU A 114 22.70 13.68 0.88
N ARG A 115 21.48 14.12 1.18
CA ARG A 115 20.52 13.44 2.05
C ARG A 115 19.38 12.84 1.25
N PRO A 116 18.84 11.70 1.69
CA PRO A 116 17.73 11.03 0.99
C PRO A 116 16.48 11.89 0.93
N VAL A 117 15.75 11.74 -0.16
CA VAL A 117 14.46 12.41 -0.41
C VAL A 117 13.34 11.41 -0.59
N THR A 118 12.09 11.84 -0.44
CA THR A 118 10.91 10.99 -0.54
C THR A 118 10.29 11.04 -1.94
N GLY A 119 9.66 9.96 -2.38
CA GLY A 119 8.95 9.91 -3.65
C GLY A 119 9.84 9.72 -4.87
N VAL A 120 11.03 9.15 -4.70
CA VAL A 120 11.99 9.00 -5.80
C VAL A 120 11.52 7.98 -6.83
N LEU A 121 10.87 6.88 -6.43
CA LEU A 121 10.38 5.88 -7.38
C LEU A 121 9.40 6.47 -8.41
N PRO A 122 8.30 7.15 -8.03
CA PRO A 122 7.43 7.80 -9.02
C PRO A 122 8.14 8.90 -9.81
N MET A 123 9.12 9.60 -9.25
CA MET A 123 9.94 10.56 -10.00
C MET A 123 10.81 9.87 -11.04
N ALA A 124 11.47 8.75 -10.72
CA ALA A 124 12.29 7.97 -11.63
C ALA A 124 11.47 7.39 -12.80
N LEU A 125 10.27 6.88 -12.52
CA LEU A 125 9.35 6.42 -13.56
C LEU A 125 8.93 7.56 -14.50
N ALA A 126 8.64 8.74 -13.96
CA ALA A 126 8.33 9.92 -14.75
C ALA A 126 9.54 10.42 -15.57
N ALA A 127 10.76 10.28 -15.04
CA ALA A 127 11.99 10.61 -15.75
C ALA A 127 12.09 9.84 -17.07
N VAL A 128 11.92 8.52 -17.01
CA VAL A 128 11.93 7.64 -18.22
C VAL A 128 10.87 8.05 -19.22
N GLN A 129 9.63 8.27 -18.76
CA GLN A 129 8.51 8.67 -19.62
C GLN A 129 8.74 10.01 -20.34
N ASN A 130 9.60 10.87 -19.79
CA ASN A 130 9.92 12.18 -20.35
C ASN A 130 11.31 12.22 -21.04
N GLY A 131 11.92 11.06 -21.32
CA GLY A 131 13.15 10.96 -22.11
C GLY A 131 14.43 11.26 -21.33
N VAL A 132 14.37 11.33 -20.00
CA VAL A 132 15.59 11.40 -19.15
C VAL A 132 16.29 10.05 -19.19
N LYS A 133 17.61 10.06 -19.40
CA LYS A 133 18.46 8.86 -19.49
C LYS A 133 19.34 8.69 -18.28
N GLU A 134 19.74 9.78 -17.64
CA GLU A 134 20.65 9.79 -16.49
C GLU A 134 20.03 10.53 -15.31
N LEU A 135 20.05 9.92 -14.13
CA LEU A 135 19.52 10.50 -12.91
C LEU A 135 20.58 10.50 -11.80
N PHE A 136 20.92 11.68 -11.32
CA PHE A 136 21.85 11.91 -10.20
C PHE A 136 21.04 12.14 -8.92
N LEU A 137 21.32 11.36 -7.88
CA LEU A 137 20.55 11.40 -6.65
C LEU A 137 21.34 10.89 -5.43
N PRO A 138 20.82 11.06 -4.19
CA PRO A 138 21.48 10.53 -3.00
C PRO A 138 21.63 9.01 -3.06
N ALA A 139 22.79 8.51 -2.64
CA ALA A 139 23.12 7.09 -2.70
C ALA A 139 22.09 6.18 -2.01
N GLU A 140 21.42 6.66 -0.95
CA GLU A 140 20.40 5.92 -0.23
C GLU A 140 19.10 5.71 -1.04
N ASN A 141 18.84 6.56 -2.04
CA ASN A 141 17.69 6.45 -2.93
C ASN A 141 17.98 5.64 -4.22
N ALA A 142 19.23 5.23 -4.43
CA ALA A 142 19.64 4.64 -5.70
C ALA A 142 18.88 3.33 -6.02
N ALA A 143 18.67 2.48 -5.02
CA ALA A 143 18.00 1.19 -5.21
C ALA A 143 16.55 1.36 -5.70
N GLU A 144 15.79 2.32 -5.14
CA GLU A 144 14.42 2.57 -5.58
C GLU A 144 14.35 3.22 -6.97
N ALA A 145 15.31 4.08 -7.31
CA ALA A 145 15.37 4.70 -8.63
C ALA A 145 15.80 3.73 -9.73
N ALA A 146 16.70 2.80 -9.41
CA ALA A 146 17.22 1.81 -10.36
C ALA A 146 16.17 0.80 -10.84
N VAL A 147 15.00 0.73 -10.19
CA VAL A 147 13.84 -0.05 -10.64
C VAL A 147 13.27 0.48 -11.97
N ALA A 148 13.46 1.76 -12.26
CA ALA A 148 12.95 2.37 -13.50
C ALA A 148 13.80 1.92 -14.70
N GLU A 149 13.27 0.95 -15.45
CA GLU A 149 13.95 0.41 -16.64
C GLU A 149 14.24 1.49 -17.67
N GLY A 150 15.46 1.48 -18.21
CA GLY A 150 15.91 2.47 -19.20
C GLY A 150 16.51 3.74 -18.60
N LEU A 151 16.62 3.85 -17.27
CA LEU A 151 17.23 4.95 -16.55
C LEU A 151 18.61 4.54 -15.99
N THR A 152 19.66 5.27 -16.33
CA THR A 152 20.97 5.12 -15.68
C THR A 152 21.00 5.97 -14.42
N VAL A 153 21.12 5.34 -13.26
CA VAL A 153 21.08 6.00 -11.95
C VAL A 153 22.49 6.15 -11.39
N TYR A 154 22.89 7.38 -11.10
CA TYR A 154 24.18 7.71 -10.51
C TYR A 154 24.04 8.06 -9.02
N PRO A 155 24.36 7.14 -8.10
CA PRO A 155 24.35 7.39 -6.67
C PRO A 155 25.49 8.33 -6.28
N ALA A 156 25.16 9.43 -5.62
CA ALA A 156 26.15 10.39 -5.10
C ALA A 156 25.99 10.57 -3.58
N ARG A 157 27.10 10.71 -2.88
CA ARG A 157 27.13 10.99 -1.44
C ARG A 157 27.22 12.48 -1.14
N SER A 158 27.73 13.24 -2.11
CA SER A 158 27.92 14.69 -1.99
C SER A 158 27.70 15.39 -3.33
N ALA A 159 27.43 16.70 -3.28
CA ALA A 159 27.42 17.53 -4.48
C ALA A 159 28.79 17.56 -5.18
N GLN A 160 29.88 17.37 -4.42
CA GLN A 160 31.23 17.29 -4.98
C GLN A 160 31.40 16.08 -5.92
N ASP A 161 30.81 14.92 -5.57
CA ASP A 161 30.86 13.72 -6.42
C ASP A 161 30.17 13.98 -7.76
N VAL A 162 29.04 14.70 -7.75
CA VAL A 162 28.34 15.11 -8.97
C VAL A 162 29.19 16.06 -9.81
N VAL A 163 29.83 17.05 -9.17
CA VAL A 163 30.76 17.98 -9.87
C VAL A 163 31.90 17.23 -10.55
N LEU A 164 32.56 16.34 -9.83
CA LEU A 164 33.70 15.57 -10.35
C LEU A 164 33.29 14.67 -11.51
N HIS A 165 32.09 14.06 -11.43
CA HIS A 165 31.55 13.26 -12.53
C HIS A 165 31.26 14.11 -13.77
N LEU A 166 30.55 15.23 -13.62
CA LEU A 166 30.17 16.11 -14.73
C LEU A 166 31.40 16.78 -15.41
N CYS A 167 32.46 17.02 -14.64
CA CYS A 167 33.73 17.52 -15.17
C CYS A 167 34.62 16.41 -15.76
N GLY A 168 34.21 15.13 -15.70
CA GLY A 168 35.03 14.00 -16.20
C GLY A 168 36.24 13.64 -15.34
N ALA A 169 36.36 14.23 -14.14
CA ALA A 169 37.51 13.99 -13.26
C ALA A 169 37.41 12.64 -12.50
N THR A 170 36.22 12.32 -11.98
CA THR A 170 35.97 11.05 -11.28
C THR A 170 34.58 10.57 -11.65
N PRO A 171 34.43 9.55 -12.52
CA PRO A 171 33.13 9.04 -12.92
C PRO A 171 32.47 8.29 -11.77
N LEU A 172 31.16 8.54 -11.55
CA LEU A 172 30.32 7.75 -10.66
C LEU A 172 30.02 6.40 -11.31
N THR A 173 29.95 5.37 -10.50
CA THR A 173 29.50 4.03 -10.94
C THR A 173 27.97 3.98 -10.94
N PRO A 174 27.33 3.62 -12.05
CA PRO A 174 25.88 3.47 -12.09
C PRO A 174 25.38 2.41 -11.09
N ALA A 175 24.21 2.65 -10.50
CA ALA A 175 23.52 1.66 -9.68
C ALA A 175 23.03 0.49 -10.55
N THR A 176 23.20 -0.71 -10.06
CA THR A 176 22.67 -1.92 -10.72
C THR A 176 21.28 -2.21 -10.17
N PRO A 177 20.24 -2.38 -11.01
CA PRO A 177 18.93 -2.76 -10.53
C PRO A 177 18.98 -4.16 -9.91
N GLU A 178 18.34 -4.33 -8.75
CA GLU A 178 18.09 -5.66 -8.21
C GLU A 178 17.04 -6.37 -9.05
N GLY A 179 17.32 -7.63 -9.44
CA GLY A 179 16.32 -8.50 -10.06
C GLY A 179 15.10 -8.69 -9.13
N TYR A 180 13.92 -8.66 -9.70
CA TYR A 180 12.70 -8.98 -8.98
C TYR A 180 12.40 -10.48 -9.09
N ASP A 181 12.37 -11.15 -7.94
CA ASP A 181 11.99 -12.55 -7.82
C ASP A 181 10.53 -12.62 -7.32
N GLU A 182 9.63 -13.11 -8.18
CA GLU A 182 8.22 -13.29 -7.83
C GLU A 182 7.98 -14.46 -6.87
N ASP A 183 8.92 -15.42 -6.77
CA ASP A 183 8.81 -16.59 -5.91
C ASP A 183 9.31 -16.37 -4.48
N GLY A 184 9.52 -15.13 -4.08
CA GLY A 184 10.10 -14.73 -2.80
C GLY A 184 9.60 -15.51 -1.59
N VAL A 185 10.53 -16.00 -0.77
CA VAL A 185 10.25 -16.78 0.43
C VAL A 185 9.57 -15.91 1.48
N TRP A 186 8.45 -16.41 2.05
CA TRP A 186 7.83 -15.80 3.21
C TRP A 186 8.71 -15.97 4.46
N LEU A 187 9.10 -14.87 5.09
CA LEU A 187 9.95 -14.85 6.29
C LEU A 187 9.17 -14.55 7.59
N GLY A 188 7.85 -14.49 7.52
CA GLY A 188 6.99 -14.21 8.66
C GLY A 188 6.48 -15.48 9.37
N PRO A 189 5.50 -15.32 10.30
CA PRO A 189 4.90 -16.43 11.04
C PRO A 189 4.27 -17.48 10.12
N ASP A 190 4.43 -18.76 10.43
CA ASP A 190 3.92 -19.88 9.66
C ASP A 190 2.55 -20.37 10.15
N MET A 191 1.69 -20.85 9.21
CA MET A 191 0.38 -21.42 9.51
C MET A 191 0.52 -22.74 10.31
N ALA A 192 1.65 -23.44 10.17
CA ALA A 192 1.96 -24.65 10.92
C ALA A 192 1.98 -24.44 12.45
N ASP A 193 2.23 -23.21 12.91
CA ASP A 193 2.18 -22.89 14.35
C ASP A 193 0.74 -22.81 14.89
N VAL A 194 -0.28 -22.79 14.03
CA VAL A 194 -1.69 -22.72 14.45
C VAL A 194 -2.17 -24.11 14.84
N ARG A 195 -2.42 -24.29 16.13
CA ARG A 195 -2.95 -25.55 16.68
C ARG A 195 -4.49 -25.49 16.69
N GLY A 196 -5.13 -26.60 16.36
CA GLY A 196 -6.59 -26.66 16.23
C GLY A 196 -7.12 -25.66 15.16
N GLN A 197 -8.24 -25.00 15.43
CA GLN A 197 -8.81 -23.90 14.61
C GLN A 197 -9.02 -24.28 13.13
N SER A 198 -9.43 -25.53 12.82
CA SER A 198 -9.57 -26.02 11.45
C SER A 198 -10.51 -25.16 10.59
N GLU A 199 -11.66 -24.75 11.16
CA GLU A 199 -12.63 -23.88 10.47
C GLU A 199 -12.04 -22.49 10.15
N ALA A 200 -11.31 -21.91 11.11
CA ALA A 200 -10.69 -20.61 10.91
C ALA A 200 -9.57 -20.68 9.85
N ARG A 201 -8.75 -21.75 9.87
CA ARG A 201 -7.72 -21.97 8.83
C ARG A 201 -8.34 -22.13 7.45
N ARG A 202 -9.42 -22.92 7.31
CA ARG A 202 -10.13 -23.11 6.03
C ARG A 202 -10.75 -21.80 5.54
N ALA A 203 -11.36 -21.01 6.42
CA ALA A 203 -11.89 -19.69 6.06
C ALA A 203 -10.80 -18.72 5.62
N MET A 204 -9.61 -18.76 6.24
CA MET A 204 -8.45 -17.96 5.81
C MET A 204 -7.92 -18.38 4.44
N GLU A 205 -7.88 -19.69 4.14
CA GLU A 205 -7.53 -20.22 2.83
C GLU A 205 -8.51 -19.71 1.76
N ILE A 206 -9.82 -19.79 2.01
CA ILE A 206 -10.86 -19.26 1.11
C ILE A 206 -10.70 -17.75 0.94
N ALA A 207 -10.50 -17.02 2.04
CA ALA A 207 -10.26 -15.57 2.01
C ALA A 207 -9.04 -15.21 1.16
N ALA A 208 -7.93 -15.92 1.33
CA ALA A 208 -6.71 -15.73 0.54
C ALA A 208 -6.92 -16.09 -0.94
N ALA A 209 -7.59 -17.21 -1.23
CA ALA A 209 -7.85 -17.66 -2.58
C ALA A 209 -8.80 -16.73 -3.35
N GLY A 210 -9.81 -16.15 -2.69
CA GLY A 210 -10.79 -15.27 -3.32
C GLY A 210 -10.52 -13.78 -3.17
N GLY A 211 -9.63 -13.36 -2.27
CA GLY A 211 -9.43 -11.96 -1.88
C GLY A 211 -10.58 -11.41 -1.02
N HIS A 212 -11.20 -12.27 -0.23
CA HIS A 212 -12.39 -11.93 0.55
C HIS A 212 -12.05 -11.26 1.87
N ASN A 213 -12.85 -10.28 2.26
CA ASN A 213 -12.78 -9.67 3.58
C ASN A 213 -13.31 -10.62 4.65
N LEU A 214 -12.69 -10.61 5.82
CA LEU A 214 -12.89 -11.59 6.87
C LEU A 214 -13.07 -10.92 8.24
N ILE A 215 -14.02 -11.39 9.05
CA ILE A 215 -14.10 -11.05 10.47
C ILE A 215 -14.00 -12.31 11.33
N VAL A 216 -13.11 -12.25 12.33
CA VAL A 216 -12.89 -13.32 13.32
C VAL A 216 -13.50 -12.90 14.64
N ILE A 217 -14.49 -13.66 15.12
CA ILE A 217 -15.18 -13.41 16.39
C ILE A 217 -14.79 -14.51 17.38
N GLY A 218 -14.32 -14.16 18.56
CA GLY A 218 -13.96 -15.16 19.56
C GLY A 218 -13.57 -14.54 20.90
N SER A 219 -13.55 -15.33 21.93
CA SER A 219 -13.18 -14.91 23.28
C SER A 219 -11.73 -14.42 23.35
N PRO A 220 -11.34 -13.64 24.36
CA PRO A 220 -9.94 -13.29 24.58
C PRO A 220 -9.08 -14.55 24.67
N GLY A 221 -7.88 -14.51 24.01
CA GLY A 221 -6.94 -15.64 24.02
C GLY A 221 -7.20 -16.73 22.98
N THR A 222 -8.24 -16.65 22.12
CA THR A 222 -8.50 -17.64 21.07
C THR A 222 -7.58 -17.53 19.83
N GLY A 223 -6.57 -16.67 19.85
CA GLY A 223 -5.58 -16.59 18.76
C GLY A 223 -5.98 -15.76 17.55
N LYS A 224 -7.02 -14.91 17.61
CA LYS A 224 -7.50 -14.08 16.49
C LYS A 224 -6.40 -13.28 15.79
N SER A 225 -5.61 -12.52 16.57
CA SER A 225 -4.51 -11.70 16.03
C SER A 225 -3.34 -12.56 15.54
N MET A 226 -3.15 -13.76 16.14
CA MET A 226 -2.18 -14.76 15.69
C MET A 226 -2.56 -15.29 14.30
N LEU A 227 -3.81 -15.63 14.08
CA LEU A 227 -4.34 -16.06 12.77
C LEU A 227 -4.14 -14.96 11.72
N ALA A 228 -4.57 -13.74 12.02
CA ALA A 228 -4.48 -12.61 11.07
C ALA A 228 -3.03 -12.35 10.59
N LYS A 229 -2.04 -12.42 11.49
CA LYS A 229 -0.61 -12.22 11.16
C LYS A 229 -0.03 -13.30 10.23
N ARG A 230 -0.68 -14.45 10.09
CA ARG A 230 -0.25 -15.54 9.21
C ARG A 230 -0.85 -15.48 7.81
N LEU A 231 -1.88 -14.65 7.64
CA LEU A 231 -2.55 -14.49 6.35
C LEU A 231 -1.61 -14.06 5.21
N PRO A 232 -0.68 -13.09 5.39
CA PRO A 232 0.25 -12.75 4.31
C PRO A 232 1.09 -13.94 3.82
N GLY A 233 1.38 -14.92 4.70
CA GLY A 233 2.15 -16.11 4.37
C GLY A 233 1.45 -17.08 3.41
N ILE A 234 0.13 -17.04 3.34
CA ILE A 234 -0.68 -17.89 2.44
C ILE A 234 -1.21 -17.13 1.22
N LEU A 235 -1.02 -15.79 1.17
CA LEU A 235 -1.36 -15.00 -0.02
C LEU A 235 -0.37 -15.29 -1.16
N PRO A 236 -0.80 -15.19 -2.43
CA PRO A 236 0.12 -15.22 -3.56
C PRO A 236 1.19 -14.13 -3.42
N PRO A 237 2.43 -14.34 -3.87
CA PRO A 237 3.43 -13.30 -3.89
C PRO A 237 2.96 -12.08 -4.71
N LEU A 238 3.61 -10.93 -4.53
CA LEU A 238 3.31 -9.76 -5.36
C LEU A 238 3.81 -10.01 -6.78
N THR A 239 3.05 -9.65 -7.80
CA THR A 239 3.59 -9.52 -9.15
C THR A 239 4.50 -8.29 -9.21
N TYR A 240 5.33 -8.19 -10.25
CA TYR A 240 6.19 -7.02 -10.45
C TYR A 240 5.39 -5.70 -10.45
N GLU A 241 4.24 -5.67 -11.14
CA GLU A 241 3.36 -4.49 -11.19
C GLU A 241 2.76 -4.17 -9.81
N GLU A 242 2.34 -5.19 -9.06
CA GLU A 242 1.82 -5.00 -7.69
C GLU A 242 2.92 -4.48 -6.75
N ALA A 243 4.14 -4.99 -6.89
CA ALA A 243 5.30 -4.53 -6.13
C ALA A 243 5.65 -3.08 -6.45
N LEU A 244 5.62 -2.71 -7.74
CA LEU A 244 5.86 -1.35 -8.20
C LEU A 244 4.81 -0.35 -7.66
N GLU A 245 3.50 -0.68 -7.80
CA GLU A 245 2.41 0.13 -7.25
C GLU A 245 2.55 0.33 -5.74
N THR A 246 2.84 -0.76 -5.01
CA THR A 246 2.98 -0.74 -3.56
C THR A 246 4.21 0.07 -3.13
N SER A 247 5.36 -0.16 -3.79
CA SER A 247 6.60 0.56 -3.48
C SER A 247 6.50 2.05 -3.75
N ALA A 248 5.77 2.47 -4.80
CA ALA A 248 5.52 3.88 -5.08
C ALA A 248 4.76 4.59 -3.94
N ILE A 249 3.78 3.90 -3.32
CA ILE A 249 3.06 4.43 -2.15
C ILE A 249 4.03 4.60 -0.97
N TYR A 250 4.86 3.60 -0.70
CA TYR A 250 5.83 3.63 0.41
C TYR A 250 6.94 4.66 0.17
N SER A 251 7.37 4.84 -1.07
CA SER A 251 8.34 5.88 -1.47
C SER A 251 7.79 7.29 -1.14
N VAL A 252 6.56 7.59 -1.56
CA VAL A 252 5.89 8.89 -1.28
C VAL A 252 5.61 9.06 0.22
N ALA A 253 5.29 7.99 0.94
CA ALA A 253 5.12 8.02 2.38
C ALA A 253 6.42 8.24 3.16
N GLY A 254 7.59 8.08 2.51
CA GLY A 254 8.90 8.10 3.17
C GLY A 254 9.16 6.85 4.02
N LEU A 255 8.52 5.73 3.68
CA LEU A 255 8.59 4.48 4.42
C LEU A 255 9.36 3.38 3.66
N LEU A 256 9.84 3.66 2.46
CA LEU A 256 10.74 2.76 1.75
C LEU A 256 12.12 2.84 2.40
N ARG A 257 12.61 1.71 2.89
CA ARG A 257 13.92 1.67 3.59
C ARG A 257 15.06 1.89 2.59
N GLY A 258 16.07 2.65 2.99
CA GLY A 258 17.27 2.85 2.18
C GLY A 258 17.87 1.51 1.75
N GLY A 259 18.27 1.41 0.48
CA GLY A 259 18.80 0.18 -0.11
C GLY A 259 17.74 -0.84 -0.57
N THR A 260 16.44 -0.56 -0.40
CA THR A 260 15.37 -1.41 -0.90
C THR A 260 14.84 -0.84 -2.23
N GLY A 261 14.90 -1.63 -3.30
CA GLY A 261 14.33 -1.26 -4.61
C GLY A 261 12.81 -1.40 -4.62
N LEU A 262 12.30 -2.62 -4.45
CA LEU A 262 10.88 -2.93 -4.41
C LEU A 262 10.49 -3.66 -3.12
N ILE A 263 9.25 -3.44 -2.69
CA ILE A 263 8.62 -4.24 -1.64
C ILE A 263 8.30 -5.61 -2.23
N LYS A 264 8.89 -6.66 -1.67
CA LYS A 264 8.74 -8.05 -2.15
C LYS A 264 7.63 -8.82 -1.40
N GLN A 265 7.23 -8.36 -0.24
CA GLN A 265 6.19 -9.02 0.58
C GLN A 265 4.92 -8.17 0.66
N ARG A 266 3.77 -8.84 0.69
CA ARG A 266 2.48 -8.14 0.85
C ARG A 266 2.44 -7.39 2.17
N PRO A 267 2.11 -6.10 2.17
CA PRO A 267 2.01 -5.31 3.39
C PRO A 267 0.99 -5.89 4.37
N PHE A 268 1.33 -5.88 5.65
CA PHE A 268 0.41 -6.14 6.75
C PHE A 268 0.36 -4.90 7.65
N ARG A 269 -0.77 -4.19 7.60
CA ARG A 269 -0.98 -2.97 8.40
C ARG A 269 -1.95 -3.27 9.52
N SER A 270 -1.57 -2.91 10.74
CA SER A 270 -2.38 -3.14 11.93
C SER A 270 -2.39 -1.87 12.80
N PRO A 271 -3.17 -0.85 12.41
CA PRO A 271 -3.29 0.36 13.21
C PRO A 271 -3.99 0.07 14.54
N HIS A 272 -3.58 0.77 15.59
CA HIS A 272 -4.23 0.69 16.89
C HIS A 272 -5.65 1.31 16.83
N HIS A 273 -6.59 0.83 17.62
CA HIS A 273 -7.98 1.30 17.60
C HIS A 273 -8.15 2.80 17.93
N SER A 274 -7.17 3.44 18.57
CA SER A 274 -7.16 4.89 18.84
C SER A 274 -6.75 5.75 17.63
N VAL A 275 -6.46 5.15 16.48
CA VAL A 275 -6.08 5.84 15.26
C VAL A 275 -7.17 6.80 14.78
N SER A 276 -6.78 7.98 14.28
CA SER A 276 -7.74 8.94 13.71
C SER A 276 -8.18 8.54 12.30
N SER A 277 -9.37 8.98 11.88
CA SER A 277 -9.86 8.81 10.51
C SER A 277 -8.88 9.36 9.45
N THR A 278 -8.22 10.48 9.77
CA THR A 278 -7.19 11.07 8.90
C THR A 278 -5.96 10.16 8.74
N ALA A 279 -5.53 9.45 9.78
CA ALA A 279 -4.41 8.52 9.67
C ALA A 279 -4.82 7.26 8.88
N ILE A 280 -6.08 6.85 8.94
CA ILE A 280 -6.61 5.73 8.13
C ILE A 280 -6.62 6.07 6.64
N VAL A 281 -7.25 7.17 6.25
CA VAL A 281 -7.43 7.50 4.81
C VAL A 281 -6.30 8.32 4.21
N GLY A 282 -5.56 9.02 5.05
CA GLY A 282 -4.52 9.95 4.63
C GLY A 282 -4.89 11.40 4.88
N GLY A 283 -3.89 12.26 4.92
CA GLY A 283 -4.08 13.67 5.26
C GLY A 283 -2.78 14.45 5.29
N GLY A 284 -2.78 15.53 6.11
CA GLY A 284 -1.69 16.50 6.20
C GLY A 284 -1.95 17.74 5.35
N ALA A 285 -1.12 18.77 5.50
CA ALA A 285 -1.20 19.99 4.69
C ALA A 285 -0.93 19.70 3.21
N VAL A 286 0.05 18.84 2.94
CA VAL A 286 0.27 18.17 1.66
C VAL A 286 -0.35 16.77 1.76
N PRO A 287 -1.21 16.36 0.81
CA PRO A 287 -1.84 15.04 0.84
C PRO A 287 -0.80 13.92 0.94
N ARG A 288 -0.92 13.07 1.96
CA ARG A 288 -0.09 11.87 2.14
C ARG A 288 -0.96 10.62 2.26
N PRO A 289 -0.48 9.44 1.81
CA PRO A 289 -1.23 8.20 1.94
C PRO A 289 -1.41 7.80 3.41
N GLY A 290 -2.59 7.25 3.74
CA GLY A 290 -2.89 6.69 5.06
C GLY A 290 -2.76 5.16 5.10
N GLU A 291 -3.19 4.54 6.22
CA GLU A 291 -3.08 3.11 6.47
C GLU A 291 -3.76 2.26 5.38
N VAL A 292 -4.91 2.71 4.83
CA VAL A 292 -5.60 2.00 3.74
C VAL A 292 -4.75 1.93 2.47
N SER A 293 -4.00 2.99 2.16
CA SER A 293 -3.10 3.01 1.01
C SER A 293 -1.80 2.25 1.30
N LEU A 294 -1.29 2.32 2.52
CA LEU A 294 -0.13 1.52 2.95
C LEU A 294 -0.43 0.02 2.99
N ALA A 295 -1.71 -0.37 3.13
CA ALA A 295 -2.16 -1.76 3.04
C ALA A 295 -2.41 -2.22 1.60
N HIS A 296 -2.18 -1.37 0.59
CA HIS A 296 -2.42 -1.69 -0.82
C HIS A 296 -1.73 -3.00 -1.24
N ASN A 297 -2.45 -3.85 -1.98
CA ASN A 297 -2.04 -5.21 -2.38
C ASN A 297 -1.69 -6.14 -1.20
N GLY A 298 -2.12 -5.80 0.02
CA GLY A 298 -1.85 -6.52 1.24
C GLY A 298 -3.06 -6.66 2.15
N VAL A 299 -2.83 -6.61 3.45
CA VAL A 299 -3.82 -6.84 4.50
C VAL A 299 -3.90 -5.62 5.42
N LEU A 300 -5.13 -5.13 5.64
CA LEU A 300 -5.45 -4.21 6.72
C LEU A 300 -6.11 -5.00 7.85
N PHE A 301 -5.42 -5.15 8.96
CA PHE A 301 -5.92 -5.83 10.15
C PHE A 301 -6.43 -4.84 11.19
N LEU A 302 -7.70 -4.96 11.56
CA LEU A 302 -8.33 -4.16 12.61
C LEU A 302 -8.67 -5.06 13.80
N ASP A 303 -7.82 -5.04 14.82
CA ASP A 303 -8.08 -5.75 16.07
C ASP A 303 -9.05 -4.95 16.94
N GLU A 304 -9.86 -5.64 17.73
CA GLU A 304 -10.88 -5.02 18.60
C GLU A 304 -11.80 -4.06 17.83
N LEU A 305 -12.31 -4.48 16.67
CA LEU A 305 -13.07 -3.66 15.73
C LEU A 305 -14.11 -2.73 16.38
N PRO A 306 -14.92 -3.15 17.41
CA PRO A 306 -15.89 -2.27 18.04
C PRO A 306 -15.28 -1.15 18.90
N GLU A 307 -13.97 -1.19 19.17
CA GLU A 307 -13.29 -0.15 19.99
C GLU A 307 -12.80 1.04 19.13
N PHE A 308 -12.77 0.90 17.81
CA PHE A 308 -12.52 2.02 16.93
C PHE A 308 -13.62 3.07 17.00
N ALA A 309 -13.26 4.34 16.86
CA ALA A 309 -14.23 5.41 16.73
C ALA A 309 -15.13 5.17 15.49
N ARG A 310 -16.41 5.47 15.63
CA ARG A 310 -17.41 5.23 14.57
C ARG A 310 -17.02 5.91 13.26
N ASP A 311 -16.58 7.17 13.33
CA ASP A 311 -16.16 7.93 12.16
C ASP A 311 -14.95 7.30 11.47
N THR A 312 -14.04 6.67 12.24
CA THR A 312 -12.88 5.96 11.71
C THR A 312 -13.30 4.67 10.97
N LEU A 313 -14.35 4.00 11.39
CA LEU A 313 -14.89 2.84 10.67
C LEU A 313 -15.69 3.24 9.43
N GLU A 314 -16.45 4.33 9.48
CA GLU A 314 -17.27 4.78 8.35
C GLU A 314 -16.42 5.23 7.14
N VAL A 315 -15.24 5.82 7.36
CA VAL A 315 -14.36 6.23 6.25
C VAL A 315 -13.76 5.06 5.47
N LEU A 316 -13.81 3.82 6.01
CA LEU A 316 -13.35 2.61 5.30
C LEU A 316 -14.31 2.17 4.18
N ARG A 317 -15.57 2.64 4.20
CA ARG A 317 -16.59 2.16 3.27
C ARG A 317 -16.26 2.45 1.81
N GLN A 318 -15.81 3.66 1.52
CA GLN A 318 -15.43 4.05 0.17
C GLN A 318 -14.17 3.30 -0.32
N PRO A 319 -13.06 3.24 0.44
CA PRO A 319 -11.90 2.43 0.09
C PRO A 319 -12.21 0.97 -0.24
N LEU A 320 -13.10 0.34 0.53
CA LEU A 320 -13.52 -1.06 0.31
C LEU A 320 -14.38 -1.26 -0.95
N GLU A 321 -15.09 -0.23 -1.42
CA GLU A 321 -15.88 -0.30 -2.67
C GLU A 321 -15.04 0.06 -3.88
N ASP A 322 -14.37 1.21 -3.82
CA ASP A 322 -13.73 1.83 -4.99
C ASP A 322 -12.29 1.33 -5.20
N GLY A 323 -11.66 0.73 -4.17
CA GLY A 323 -10.24 0.37 -4.19
C GLY A 323 -9.31 1.58 -4.34
N ARG A 324 -9.83 2.79 -4.08
CA ARG A 324 -9.12 4.07 -4.16
C ARG A 324 -9.61 5.01 -3.06
N VAL A 325 -8.72 5.88 -2.62
CA VAL A 325 -9.05 6.97 -1.69
C VAL A 325 -8.56 8.30 -2.25
N THR A 326 -9.41 9.32 -2.19
CA THR A 326 -9.06 10.68 -2.62
C THR A 326 -8.91 11.56 -1.40
N VAL A 327 -7.73 12.14 -1.25
CA VAL A 327 -7.38 13.05 -0.16
C VAL A 327 -7.32 14.47 -0.71
N SER A 328 -8.32 15.29 -0.37
CA SER A 328 -8.36 16.71 -0.74
C SER A 328 -7.97 17.57 0.44
N ARG A 329 -7.00 18.46 0.26
CA ARG A 329 -6.49 19.40 1.28
C ARG A 329 -6.22 20.77 0.64
N VAL A 330 -5.89 21.76 1.47
CA VAL A 330 -5.63 23.15 1.02
C VAL A 330 -4.56 23.21 -0.08
N HIS A 331 -3.57 22.33 -0.02
CA HIS A 331 -2.45 22.35 -0.96
C HIS A 331 -2.54 21.30 -2.08
N GLY A 332 -3.72 20.74 -2.33
CA GLY A 332 -3.94 19.86 -3.47
C GLY A 332 -4.87 18.68 -3.18
N THR A 333 -5.14 17.94 -4.23
CA THR A 333 -5.92 16.70 -4.19
C THR A 333 -5.05 15.59 -4.75
N ALA A 334 -4.95 14.48 -4.02
CA ALA A 334 -4.25 13.29 -4.47
C ALA A 334 -5.15 12.05 -4.32
N SER A 335 -5.07 11.15 -5.29
CA SER A 335 -5.76 9.86 -5.24
C SER A 335 -4.75 8.74 -5.08
N TYR A 336 -4.98 7.88 -4.11
CA TYR A 336 -4.12 6.73 -3.82
C TYR A 336 -4.89 5.43 -4.03
N PRO A 337 -4.30 4.39 -4.63
CA PRO A 337 -4.88 3.08 -4.65
C PRO A 337 -4.88 2.47 -3.25
N CYS A 338 -5.93 1.71 -2.93
CA CYS A 338 -6.10 1.06 -1.63
C CYS A 338 -6.86 -0.26 -1.76
N ARG A 339 -6.43 -1.12 -2.68
CA ARG A 339 -6.96 -2.48 -2.82
C ARG A 339 -6.31 -3.38 -1.78
N PHE A 340 -6.94 -3.53 -0.64
CA PHE A 340 -6.47 -4.35 0.46
C PHE A 340 -7.53 -5.39 0.83
N MET A 341 -7.11 -6.42 1.52
CA MET A 341 -7.99 -7.39 2.17
C MET A 341 -8.20 -6.93 3.61
N LEU A 342 -9.46 -6.66 3.96
CA LEU A 342 -9.83 -6.31 5.33
C LEU A 342 -9.93 -7.58 6.17
N VAL A 343 -9.15 -7.66 7.23
CA VAL A 343 -9.28 -8.66 8.28
C VAL A 343 -9.63 -7.94 9.57
N ALA A 344 -10.75 -8.28 10.16
CA ALA A 344 -11.17 -7.70 11.42
C ALA A 344 -11.21 -8.78 12.51
N ALA A 345 -10.94 -8.39 13.76
CA ALA A 345 -11.15 -9.25 14.92
C ALA A 345 -11.99 -8.53 15.96
N MET A 346 -12.87 -9.27 16.62
CA MET A 346 -13.66 -8.74 17.73
C MET A 346 -13.98 -9.82 18.77
N ASN A 347 -14.32 -9.38 19.97
CA ASN A 347 -14.90 -10.24 20.98
C ASN A 347 -16.41 -10.37 20.76
N PRO A 348 -17.09 -11.45 21.22
CA PRO A 348 -18.51 -11.63 21.01
C PRO A 348 -19.38 -10.65 21.82
N CYS A 349 -18.82 -10.05 22.89
CA CYS A 349 -19.42 -9.04 23.73
C CYS A 349 -18.34 -8.25 24.47
N LYS A 350 -18.73 -7.22 25.24
CA LYS A 350 -17.80 -6.35 25.98
C LYS A 350 -16.91 -7.09 26.98
N CYS A 351 -17.43 -8.11 27.70
CA CYS A 351 -16.63 -8.94 28.61
C CYS A 351 -15.84 -10.04 27.87
N GLY A 352 -16.21 -10.36 26.62
CA GLY A 352 -15.53 -11.34 25.78
C GLY A 352 -15.98 -12.79 25.95
N TYR A 353 -16.91 -13.11 26.86
CA TYR A 353 -17.24 -14.48 27.22
C TYR A 353 -18.63 -14.96 26.79
N LEU A 354 -19.35 -14.23 25.94
CA LEU A 354 -20.64 -14.69 25.43
C LEU A 354 -20.45 -15.94 24.55
N GLY A 355 -21.08 -17.05 24.96
CA GLY A 355 -20.95 -18.36 24.30
C GLY A 355 -19.68 -19.13 24.66
N HIS A 356 -18.89 -18.67 25.65
CA HIS A 356 -17.71 -19.40 26.09
C HIS A 356 -18.10 -20.69 26.84
N PRO A 357 -17.46 -21.86 26.57
CA PRO A 357 -17.88 -23.14 27.13
C PRO A 357 -17.70 -23.25 28.66
N THR A 358 -16.73 -22.55 29.25
CA THR A 358 -16.38 -22.68 30.67
C THR A 358 -16.49 -21.39 31.48
N ARG A 359 -16.72 -20.24 30.84
CA ARG A 359 -16.81 -18.94 31.52
C ARG A 359 -18.13 -18.28 31.21
N GLU A 360 -18.84 -17.84 32.25
CA GLU A 360 -20.13 -17.16 32.09
C GLU A 360 -19.96 -15.71 31.63
N CYS A 361 -20.85 -15.29 30.75
CA CYS A 361 -20.93 -13.92 30.29
C CYS A 361 -21.67 -13.05 31.32
N ALA A 362 -21.01 -11.99 31.80
CA ALA A 362 -21.62 -11.03 32.73
C ALA A 362 -22.41 -9.90 32.06
N CYS A 363 -22.48 -9.87 30.72
CA CYS A 363 -23.13 -8.79 29.98
C CYS A 363 -24.66 -9.02 29.90
N THR A 364 -25.43 -7.96 30.12
CA THR A 364 -26.87 -7.98 29.80
C THR A 364 -27.07 -8.06 28.28
N PRO A 365 -28.22 -8.61 27.79
CA PRO A 365 -28.52 -8.61 26.35
C PRO A 365 -28.43 -7.22 25.70
N SER A 366 -28.92 -6.18 26.38
CA SER A 366 -28.81 -4.80 25.93
C SER A 366 -27.36 -4.31 25.79
N ALA A 367 -26.48 -4.71 26.71
CA ALA A 367 -25.03 -4.37 26.62
C ALA A 367 -24.34 -5.09 25.47
N VAL A 368 -24.74 -6.34 25.16
CA VAL A 368 -24.24 -7.09 24.00
C VAL A 368 -24.66 -6.39 22.70
N ASP A 369 -25.94 -6.03 22.59
CA ASP A 369 -26.47 -5.34 21.41
C ASP A 369 -25.81 -3.96 21.23
N ALA A 370 -25.66 -3.20 22.29
CA ALA A 370 -24.98 -1.89 22.25
C ALA A 370 -23.52 -2.02 21.78
N TYR A 371 -22.80 -3.07 22.21
CA TYR A 371 -21.44 -3.35 21.78
C TYR A 371 -21.38 -3.69 20.29
N ARG A 372 -22.27 -4.55 19.80
CA ARG A 372 -22.32 -4.98 18.40
C ARG A 372 -22.73 -3.84 17.46
N ARG A 373 -23.68 -3.00 17.87
CA ARG A 373 -24.15 -1.83 17.10
C ARG A 373 -23.11 -0.73 16.91
N ARG A 374 -21.95 -0.80 17.55
CA ARG A 374 -20.82 0.07 17.25
C ARG A 374 -20.31 -0.11 15.82
N ILE A 375 -20.44 -1.32 15.27
CA ILE A 375 -20.13 -1.61 13.87
C ILE A 375 -21.40 -1.38 13.05
N SER A 376 -21.31 -0.55 12.01
CA SER A 376 -22.48 -0.28 11.17
C SER A 376 -22.80 -1.48 10.26
N GLY A 377 -24.09 -1.72 10.01
CA GLY A 377 -24.53 -2.73 9.05
C GLY A 377 -23.86 -2.59 7.68
N PRO A 378 -23.79 -1.37 7.09
CA PRO A 378 -23.09 -1.16 5.83
C PRO A 378 -21.60 -1.54 5.82
N LEU A 379 -20.89 -1.49 6.93
CA LEU A 379 -19.50 -1.97 7.00
C LEU A 379 -19.45 -3.51 7.09
N LEU A 380 -20.29 -4.11 7.94
CA LEU A 380 -20.44 -5.58 8.02
C LEU A 380 -20.86 -6.18 6.69
N ASP A 381 -21.71 -5.46 5.97
CA ASP A 381 -22.10 -5.78 4.60
C ASP A 381 -20.91 -5.84 3.63
N ARG A 382 -19.72 -5.39 3.92
CA ARG A 382 -18.52 -5.46 3.11
C ARG A 382 -17.53 -6.53 3.55
N ILE A 383 -17.91 -7.30 4.57
CA ILE A 383 -17.13 -8.44 5.03
C ILE A 383 -17.80 -9.72 4.51
N ASP A 384 -17.07 -10.53 3.77
CA ASP A 384 -17.61 -11.69 3.06
C ASP A 384 -17.72 -12.92 3.95
N LEU A 385 -16.73 -13.13 4.84
CA LEU A 385 -16.61 -14.29 5.69
C LEU A 385 -16.66 -13.91 7.17
N HIS A 386 -17.56 -14.53 7.90
CA HIS A 386 -17.68 -14.38 9.35
C HIS A 386 -17.34 -15.71 10.00
N ILE A 387 -16.29 -15.76 10.80
CA ILE A 387 -15.86 -16.99 11.49
C ILE A 387 -15.83 -16.82 12.98
N GLU A 388 -16.08 -17.91 13.68
CA GLU A 388 -15.98 -18.01 15.13
C GLU A 388 -14.69 -18.73 15.50
N ALA A 389 -13.76 -18.04 16.20
CA ALA A 389 -12.56 -18.67 16.75
C ALA A 389 -12.90 -19.24 18.12
N LEU A 390 -12.97 -20.56 18.22
CA LEU A 390 -13.24 -21.28 19.45
C LEU A 390 -11.97 -21.36 20.32
N PRO A 391 -12.11 -21.50 21.67
CA PRO A 391 -10.98 -21.85 22.51
C PRO A 391 -10.32 -23.15 22.04
N VAL A 392 -8.99 -23.17 22.02
CA VAL A 392 -8.22 -24.39 21.65
C VAL A 392 -8.23 -25.35 22.84
N GLU A 393 -8.51 -26.61 22.59
CA GLU A 393 -8.45 -27.65 23.62
C GLU A 393 -7.02 -27.99 23.99
N TYR A 394 -6.82 -28.49 25.22
CA TYR A 394 -5.48 -28.84 25.73
C TYR A 394 -4.79 -29.90 24.85
N ASP A 395 -5.54 -30.88 24.38
CA ASP A 395 -5.02 -31.97 23.55
C ASP A 395 -4.49 -31.46 22.20
N ASP A 396 -5.16 -30.47 21.59
CA ASP A 396 -4.67 -29.80 20.39
C ASP A 396 -3.37 -29.02 20.63
N LEU A 397 -3.24 -28.38 21.80
CA LEU A 397 -2.03 -27.64 22.17
C LEU A 397 -0.85 -28.59 22.48
N ALA A 398 -1.13 -29.72 23.12
CA ALA A 398 -0.14 -30.73 23.50
C ALA A 398 0.29 -31.63 22.33
N SER A 399 -0.45 -31.62 21.21
CA SER A 399 -0.15 -32.44 20.04
C SER A 399 1.21 -32.06 19.43
N GLU A 400 2.07 -33.05 19.22
CA GLU A 400 3.33 -32.88 18.49
C GLU A 400 3.13 -32.67 16.98
N GLN A 401 1.95 -33.03 16.44
CA GLN A 401 1.63 -32.82 15.04
C GLN A 401 1.40 -31.33 14.79
N GLY A 402 2.31 -30.73 14.03
CA GLY A 402 2.17 -29.36 13.53
C GLY A 402 0.94 -29.22 12.64
N GLY A 403 0.43 -28.00 12.53
CA GLY A 403 -0.55 -27.66 11.50
C GLY A 403 0.07 -27.75 10.10
N GLU A 404 -0.77 -27.64 9.08
CA GLU A 404 -0.33 -27.54 7.68
C GLU A 404 0.51 -26.27 7.47
N SER A 405 1.58 -26.35 6.67
CA SER A 405 2.49 -25.23 6.46
C SER A 405 1.85 -24.11 5.62
N SER A 406 2.32 -22.88 5.81
CA SER A 406 1.91 -21.76 4.95
C SER A 406 2.24 -22.02 3.48
N ALA A 407 3.29 -22.77 3.18
CA ALA A 407 3.70 -23.10 1.81
C ALA A 407 2.67 -24.02 1.13
N ASP A 408 2.19 -25.07 1.83
CA ASP A 408 1.20 -25.99 1.28
C ASP A 408 -0.15 -25.31 1.03
N VAL A 409 -0.62 -24.48 1.98
CA VAL A 409 -1.85 -23.70 1.82
C VAL A 409 -1.69 -22.70 0.67
N ARG A 410 -0.54 -22.02 0.58
CA ARG A 410 -0.25 -21.07 -0.51
C ARG A 410 -0.26 -21.76 -1.88
N ALA A 411 0.24 -22.96 -1.99
CA ALA A 411 0.22 -23.68 -3.26
C ALA A 411 -1.21 -23.88 -3.78
N ARG A 412 -2.17 -24.27 -2.91
CA ARG A 412 -3.59 -24.39 -3.28
C ARG A 412 -4.22 -23.02 -3.61
N VAL A 413 -3.90 -22.00 -2.81
CA VAL A 413 -4.33 -20.62 -3.07
C VAL A 413 -3.84 -20.14 -4.44
N MET A 414 -2.58 -20.38 -4.77
CA MET A 414 -2.00 -20.02 -6.07
C MET A 414 -2.67 -20.75 -7.23
N ALA A 415 -2.96 -22.04 -7.08
CA ALA A 415 -3.69 -22.82 -8.09
C ALA A 415 -5.10 -22.23 -8.35
N ALA A 416 -5.86 -21.93 -7.29
CA ALA A 416 -7.16 -21.28 -7.42
C ALA A 416 -7.07 -19.88 -8.06
N ARG A 417 -6.05 -19.09 -7.70
CA ARG A 417 -5.79 -17.77 -8.31
C ARG A 417 -5.40 -17.87 -9.79
N ALA A 418 -4.68 -18.88 -10.18
CA ALA A 418 -4.36 -19.13 -11.59
C ALA A 418 -5.62 -19.37 -12.42
N LEU A 419 -6.56 -20.19 -11.92
CA LEU A 419 -7.89 -20.41 -12.55
C LEU A 419 -8.67 -19.09 -12.67
N GLN A 420 -8.67 -18.25 -11.64
CA GLN A 420 -9.35 -16.95 -11.65
C GLN A 420 -8.72 -16.00 -12.65
N ARG A 421 -7.38 -15.92 -12.70
CA ARG A 421 -6.63 -15.08 -13.65
C ARG A 421 -6.96 -15.44 -15.10
N GLU A 422 -6.98 -16.74 -15.41
CA GLU A 422 -7.36 -17.23 -16.73
C GLU A 422 -8.81 -16.90 -17.07
N ARG A 423 -9.73 -17.17 -16.13
CA ARG A 423 -11.18 -16.92 -16.28
C ARG A 423 -11.51 -15.45 -16.53
N TYR A 424 -10.78 -14.53 -15.89
CA TYR A 424 -11.09 -13.10 -15.91
C TYR A 424 -10.21 -12.27 -16.86
N LYS A 425 -9.41 -12.89 -17.70
CA LYS A 425 -8.56 -12.19 -18.70
C LYS A 425 -9.31 -11.11 -19.51
N ALA A 426 -10.59 -11.35 -19.82
CA ALA A 426 -11.42 -10.43 -20.56
C ALA A 426 -12.08 -9.33 -19.68
N LEU A 427 -11.86 -9.31 -18.37
CA LEU A 427 -12.44 -8.37 -17.43
C LEU A 427 -11.34 -7.46 -16.83
N PRO A 428 -11.10 -6.27 -17.41
CA PRO A 428 -10.09 -5.35 -16.90
C PRO A 428 -10.29 -5.04 -15.42
N GLY A 429 -9.22 -5.14 -14.62
CA GLY A 429 -9.22 -4.79 -13.20
C GLY A 429 -9.76 -5.86 -12.26
N VAL A 430 -10.24 -7.02 -12.75
CA VAL A 430 -10.68 -8.17 -11.95
C VAL A 430 -9.53 -9.16 -11.82
N ARG A 431 -8.96 -9.29 -10.62
CA ARG A 431 -7.84 -10.19 -10.31
C ARG A 431 -8.25 -11.42 -9.50
N CYS A 432 -9.44 -11.39 -8.87
CA CYS A 432 -9.94 -12.45 -7.99
C CYS A 432 -11.47 -12.41 -7.86
N ASN A 433 -12.04 -13.48 -7.29
CA ASN A 433 -13.50 -13.65 -7.20
C ASN A 433 -14.19 -12.53 -6.39
N ALA A 434 -13.59 -12.00 -5.33
CA ALA A 434 -14.17 -10.91 -4.55
C ALA A 434 -14.41 -9.63 -5.37
N GLN A 435 -13.63 -9.44 -6.45
CA GLN A 435 -13.72 -8.27 -7.32
C GLN A 435 -14.71 -8.47 -8.49
N LEU A 436 -15.33 -9.66 -8.61
CA LEU A 436 -16.23 -9.96 -9.73
C LEU A 436 -17.46 -9.04 -9.67
N PRO A 437 -17.76 -8.27 -10.74
CA PRO A 437 -18.93 -7.39 -10.78
C PRO A 437 -20.24 -8.19 -10.71
N SER A 438 -21.28 -7.62 -10.07
CA SER A 438 -22.60 -8.27 -9.93
C SER A 438 -23.19 -8.72 -11.27
N GLY A 439 -23.02 -7.92 -12.32
CA GLY A 439 -23.50 -8.26 -13.68
C GLY A 439 -22.80 -9.48 -14.31
N ALA A 440 -21.61 -9.87 -13.81
CA ALA A 440 -20.85 -11.00 -14.32
C ALA A 440 -21.12 -12.31 -13.54
N LEU A 441 -21.75 -12.23 -12.36
CA LEU A 441 -21.96 -13.40 -11.49
C LEU A 441 -22.71 -14.54 -12.19
N ARG A 442 -23.78 -14.25 -12.92
CA ARG A 442 -24.57 -15.27 -13.65
C ARG A 442 -23.72 -16.04 -14.66
N ARG A 443 -22.75 -15.39 -15.28
CA ARG A 443 -21.87 -16.03 -16.28
C ARG A 443 -20.84 -16.94 -15.62
N TYR A 444 -20.25 -16.51 -14.52
CA TYR A 444 -19.09 -17.19 -13.91
C TYR A 444 -19.42 -18.06 -12.69
N CYS A 445 -20.62 -17.91 -12.11
CA CYS A 445 -21.09 -18.68 -10.97
C CYS A 445 -22.26 -19.60 -11.39
N ARG A 446 -22.03 -20.48 -12.40
CA ARG A 446 -23.02 -21.46 -12.83
C ARG A 446 -23.26 -22.46 -11.71
N MET A 447 -24.51 -22.85 -11.46
CA MET A 447 -24.89 -23.73 -10.36
C MET A 447 -25.63 -24.98 -10.87
N THR A 448 -25.53 -26.06 -10.12
CA THR A 448 -26.41 -27.22 -10.34
C THR A 448 -27.83 -26.87 -9.86
N PRO A 449 -28.90 -27.51 -10.39
CA PRO A 449 -30.27 -27.27 -9.92
C PRO A 449 -30.48 -27.57 -8.43
N ALA A 450 -29.72 -28.50 -7.87
CA ALA A 450 -29.74 -28.83 -6.44
C ALA A 450 -29.13 -27.70 -5.60
N ALA A 451 -28.00 -27.14 -6.05
CA ALA A 451 -27.35 -26.00 -5.42
C ALA A 451 -28.26 -24.75 -5.44
N GLU A 452 -28.94 -24.49 -6.56
CA GLU A 452 -29.89 -23.38 -6.69
C GLU A 452 -31.05 -23.48 -5.68
N LYS A 453 -31.56 -24.71 -5.44
CA LYS A 453 -32.61 -24.92 -4.43
C LYS A 453 -32.13 -24.61 -3.01
N ILE A 454 -30.89 -24.99 -2.66
CA ILE A 454 -30.30 -24.67 -1.35
C ILE A 454 -30.18 -23.16 -1.19
N LEU A 455 -29.62 -22.47 -2.20
CA LEU A 455 -29.45 -21.02 -2.14
C LEU A 455 -30.78 -20.28 -2.02
N ARG A 456 -31.81 -20.69 -2.78
CA ARG A 456 -33.16 -20.12 -2.72
C ARG A 456 -33.78 -20.31 -1.33
N SER A 457 -33.70 -21.54 -0.80
CA SER A 457 -34.22 -21.85 0.54
C SER A 457 -33.49 -21.03 1.61
N ALA A 458 -32.19 -20.86 1.52
CA ALA A 458 -31.43 -20.03 2.44
C ALA A 458 -31.82 -18.56 2.32
N PHE A 459 -31.98 -18.04 1.10
CA PHE A 459 -32.38 -16.65 0.85
C PHE A 459 -33.75 -16.33 1.46
N GLU A 460 -34.78 -17.21 1.22
CA GLU A 460 -36.14 -17.04 1.74
C GLU A 460 -36.20 -17.16 3.27
N ARG A 461 -35.48 -18.14 3.84
CA ARG A 461 -35.52 -18.41 5.29
C ARG A 461 -34.73 -17.43 6.13
N LEU A 462 -33.62 -16.90 5.57
CA LEU A 462 -32.67 -16.07 6.30
C LEU A 462 -32.81 -14.58 5.99
N GLY A 463 -33.67 -14.21 5.01
CA GLY A 463 -33.95 -12.82 4.67
C GLY A 463 -32.72 -12.07 4.11
N TYR A 464 -31.87 -12.75 3.36
CA TYR A 464 -30.65 -12.13 2.81
C TYR A 464 -30.95 -10.99 1.83
N SER A 465 -30.13 -9.95 1.86
CA SER A 465 -30.15 -8.87 0.89
C SER A 465 -29.57 -9.29 -0.47
N ALA A 466 -29.85 -8.52 -1.53
CA ALA A 466 -29.23 -8.74 -2.84
C ALA A 466 -27.69 -8.68 -2.77
N ARG A 467 -27.13 -7.84 -1.90
CA ARG A 467 -25.68 -7.77 -1.66
C ARG A 467 -25.14 -9.04 -1.02
N ALA A 468 -25.87 -9.61 -0.04
CA ALA A 468 -25.51 -10.87 0.57
C ALA A 468 -25.53 -12.02 -0.44
N TYR A 469 -26.51 -12.05 -1.35
CA TYR A 469 -26.58 -13.00 -2.46
C TYR A 469 -25.33 -12.95 -3.34
N ASP A 470 -24.93 -11.77 -3.80
CA ASP A 470 -23.74 -11.59 -4.64
C ASP A 470 -22.47 -12.09 -3.95
N ARG A 471 -22.33 -11.88 -2.65
CA ARG A 471 -21.19 -12.33 -1.87
C ARG A 471 -21.16 -13.84 -1.69
N ILE A 472 -22.29 -14.43 -1.35
CA ILE A 472 -22.43 -15.89 -1.26
C ILE A 472 -21.93 -16.51 -2.58
N LEU A 473 -22.32 -15.96 -3.73
CA LEU A 473 -21.86 -16.48 -5.02
C LEU A 473 -20.35 -16.31 -5.24
N ARG A 474 -19.78 -15.17 -4.85
CA ARG A 474 -18.30 -14.95 -4.97
C ARG A 474 -17.53 -15.90 -4.09
N VAL A 475 -17.96 -16.11 -2.85
CA VAL A 475 -17.33 -17.06 -1.92
C VAL A 475 -17.49 -18.48 -2.40
N ALA A 476 -18.72 -18.90 -2.80
CA ALA A 476 -18.99 -20.24 -3.33
C ALA A 476 -18.14 -20.53 -4.59
N ARG A 477 -17.93 -19.51 -5.46
CA ARG A 477 -17.03 -19.65 -6.60
C ARG A 477 -15.58 -19.89 -6.16
N THR A 478 -15.17 -19.27 -5.06
CA THR A 478 -13.81 -19.49 -4.52
C THR A 478 -13.66 -20.88 -3.93
N VAL A 479 -14.65 -21.37 -3.19
CA VAL A 479 -14.66 -22.75 -2.68
C VAL A 479 -14.56 -23.74 -3.82
N ALA A 480 -15.36 -23.55 -4.87
CA ALA A 480 -15.33 -24.42 -6.06
C ALA A 480 -14.00 -24.33 -6.84
N ASP A 481 -13.34 -23.16 -6.85
CA ASP A 481 -12.00 -23.01 -7.47
C ASP A 481 -10.92 -23.78 -6.68
N LEU A 482 -11.01 -23.79 -5.35
CA LEU A 482 -10.13 -24.58 -4.49
C LEU A 482 -10.32 -26.10 -4.71
N ASP A 483 -11.55 -26.52 -5.03
CA ASP A 483 -11.90 -27.92 -5.32
C ASP A 483 -11.72 -28.27 -6.82
N GLY A 484 -11.25 -27.32 -7.66
CA GLY A 484 -11.07 -27.52 -9.10
C GLY A 484 -12.36 -27.71 -9.90
N SER A 485 -13.52 -27.31 -9.35
CA SER A 485 -14.84 -27.48 -9.97
C SER A 485 -15.24 -26.28 -10.84
N GLU A 486 -15.75 -26.54 -12.04
CA GLU A 486 -16.27 -25.47 -12.92
C GLU A 486 -17.66 -24.99 -12.51
N VAL A 487 -18.47 -25.84 -11.89
CA VAL A 487 -19.87 -25.60 -11.55
C VAL A 487 -20.03 -25.64 -10.04
N LEU A 488 -20.79 -24.70 -9.50
CA LEU A 488 -21.13 -24.68 -8.07
C LEU A 488 -22.12 -25.81 -7.76
N ASP A 489 -21.78 -26.65 -6.80
CA ASP A 489 -22.68 -27.70 -6.30
C ASP A 489 -23.19 -27.42 -4.87
N THR A 490 -23.88 -28.40 -4.30
CA THR A 490 -24.47 -28.29 -2.96
C THR A 490 -23.44 -28.20 -1.85
N ALA A 491 -22.27 -28.83 -2.00
CA ALA A 491 -21.20 -28.81 -1.00
C ALA A 491 -20.61 -27.40 -0.91
N HIS A 492 -20.27 -26.79 -2.05
CA HIS A 492 -19.70 -25.43 -2.12
C HIS A 492 -20.64 -24.39 -1.48
N LEU A 493 -21.95 -24.46 -1.76
CA LEU A 493 -22.92 -23.54 -1.16
C LEU A 493 -23.13 -23.80 0.33
N SER A 494 -23.17 -25.07 0.74
CA SER A 494 -23.35 -25.41 2.16
C SER A 494 -22.17 -24.92 3.00
N GLU A 495 -20.94 -25.11 2.54
CA GLU A 495 -19.74 -24.54 3.19
C GLU A 495 -19.82 -23.01 3.25
N THR A 496 -20.15 -22.37 2.14
CA THR A 496 -20.24 -20.88 2.08
C THR A 496 -21.27 -20.32 3.04
N LEU A 497 -22.44 -20.97 3.16
CA LEU A 497 -23.51 -20.52 4.04
C LEU A 497 -23.13 -20.61 5.52
N GLN A 498 -22.23 -21.52 5.92
CA GLN A 498 -21.72 -21.59 7.29
C GLN A 498 -21.01 -20.30 7.70
N TYR A 499 -20.26 -19.66 6.80
CA TYR A 499 -19.57 -18.39 7.07
C TYR A 499 -20.49 -17.18 7.18
N ARG A 500 -21.81 -17.33 6.98
CA ARG A 500 -22.82 -16.27 7.09
C ARG A 500 -23.81 -16.48 8.25
N THR A 501 -23.69 -17.56 9.02
CA THR A 501 -24.58 -17.83 10.16
C THR A 501 -24.51 -16.78 11.26
N LEU A 502 -23.38 -16.07 11.37
CA LEU A 502 -23.17 -14.98 12.31
C LEU A 502 -23.95 -13.71 11.98
N ASP A 503 -24.43 -13.52 10.74
CA ASP A 503 -25.31 -12.39 10.38
C ASP A 503 -26.54 -12.34 11.30
N ARG A 504 -27.12 -13.50 11.63
CA ARG A 504 -28.23 -13.61 12.59
C ARG A 504 -27.81 -13.26 14.01
N LYS A 505 -26.62 -13.73 14.44
CA LYS A 505 -26.11 -13.48 15.79
C LYS A 505 -25.68 -12.01 15.98
N LEU A 506 -25.39 -11.29 14.89
CA LEU A 506 -25.00 -9.88 14.90
C LEU A 506 -26.18 -8.93 14.74
N GLY A 507 -27.41 -9.43 14.50
CA GLY A 507 -28.63 -8.62 14.40
C GLY A 507 -28.75 -7.84 13.08
N MET A 508 -28.22 -8.40 11.99
CA MET A 508 -28.39 -7.90 10.61
C MET A 508 -29.65 -8.44 9.98
#